data_b5951b1e8834d76cb5189aa3bd846ab1
#
_entry.id   b5951b1e8834d76cb5189aa3bd846ab1
#
_cell.length_a   1.000
_cell.length_b   1.000
_cell.length_c   1.000
_cell.angle_alpha   90.00
_cell.angle_beta   90.00
_cell.angle_gamma   90.00
#
_symmetry.space_group_name_H-M   'P 1'
#
loop_
_entity.id
_entity.type
_entity.pdbx_description
1 polymer ?
#
loop_
_entity_poly.entity_id
_entity_poly.type
_entity_poly.pdbx_seq_one_letter_code
_entity_poly.pdbx_strand_id
1 'polypeptide(L)'
;SQAQECMETGETAVIDIDLDDEILGAGMPCGGSMRVYVEPVLPKPVLWIMGHGRVAECLCLMGDLLGLSVVVNDPMVDRENYPNASRLITDDPEYEQLQPATGDFVVIATQHKGDHESMRRALSSQADYIALIASRKRSRLVLDYLREGGVSEQELGRVMAPSGLDLGARTPEEIALCVMSEIVLTRRGGSGMRMRDKLQQRPEHTIVKSVGG
;
A
#
# COMPACT_ATOMS: atom_id res chain seq x y z
N SER A 1 -1.51 25.20 -8.45
CA SER A 1 -2.06 25.05 -9.82
C SER A 1 -2.86 23.75 -9.92
N GLN A 2 -3.78 23.64 -10.88
CA GLN A 2 -4.56 22.41 -11.12
C GLN A 2 -3.67 21.18 -11.39
N ALA A 3 -2.51 21.36 -12.04
CA ALA A 3 -1.55 20.28 -12.21
C ALA A 3 -0.94 19.80 -10.89
N GLN A 4 -0.73 20.69 -9.91
CA GLN A 4 -0.28 20.30 -8.56
C GLN A 4 -1.39 19.54 -7.82
N GLU A 5 -2.63 19.98 -7.95
CA GLU A 5 -3.78 19.25 -7.38
C GLU A 5 -3.91 17.84 -7.96
N CYS A 6 -3.74 17.67 -9.29
CA CYS A 6 -3.69 16.34 -9.91
C CYS A 6 -2.54 15.47 -9.33
N MET A 7 -1.38 16.06 -9.08
CA MET A 7 -0.25 15.33 -8.46
C MET A 7 -0.52 14.93 -7.01
N GLU A 8 -1.24 15.75 -6.25
CA GLU A 8 -1.59 15.47 -4.85
C GLU A 8 -2.73 14.44 -4.73
N THR A 9 -3.74 14.54 -5.61
CA THR A 9 -4.92 13.67 -5.56
C THR A 9 -4.74 12.36 -6.33
N GLY A 10 -3.82 12.32 -7.30
CA GLY A 10 -3.69 11.21 -8.23
C GLY A 10 -4.80 11.15 -9.29
N GLU A 11 -5.66 12.15 -9.36
CA GLU A 11 -6.77 12.21 -10.32
C GLU A 11 -6.38 12.98 -11.59
N THR A 12 -6.97 12.58 -12.71
CA THR A 12 -6.81 13.28 -13.99
C THR A 12 -7.76 14.47 -14.06
N ALA A 13 -7.36 15.53 -14.77
CA ALA A 13 -8.20 16.68 -15.02
C ALA A 13 -8.19 17.10 -16.49
N VAL A 14 -9.29 17.72 -16.91
CA VAL A 14 -9.38 18.43 -18.19
C VAL A 14 -9.50 19.92 -17.87
N ILE A 15 -8.57 20.70 -18.40
CA ILE A 15 -8.43 22.13 -18.12
C ILE A 15 -8.71 22.90 -19.40
N ASP A 16 -9.68 23.81 -19.38
CA ASP A 16 -9.91 24.78 -20.45
C ASP A 16 -9.09 26.05 -20.12
N ILE A 17 -8.22 26.43 -21.03
CA ILE A 17 -7.34 27.61 -20.93
C ILE A 17 -7.81 28.65 -21.94
N ASP A 18 -8.17 29.83 -21.50
CA ASP A 18 -8.40 30.99 -22.33
C ASP A 18 -7.04 31.62 -22.69
N LEU A 19 -6.73 31.65 -23.96
CA LEU A 19 -5.48 32.20 -24.47
C LEU A 19 -5.51 33.74 -24.61
N ASP A 20 -6.72 34.34 -24.55
CA ASP A 20 -6.90 35.80 -24.60
C ASP A 20 -6.68 36.45 -23.21
N ASP A 21 -6.80 35.69 -22.10
CA ASP A 21 -6.64 36.22 -20.75
C ASP A 21 -5.18 36.51 -20.44
N GLU A 22 -4.81 37.76 -20.32
CA GLU A 22 -3.48 38.26 -19.99
C GLU A 22 -3.08 37.99 -18.53
N ILE A 23 -4.05 37.74 -17.65
CA ILE A 23 -3.82 37.57 -16.20
C ILE A 23 -3.75 36.10 -15.81
N LEU A 24 -4.74 35.31 -16.24
CA LEU A 24 -4.87 33.88 -15.91
C LEU A 24 -4.59 32.94 -17.08
N GLY A 25 -4.59 33.43 -18.30
CA GLY A 25 -4.31 32.69 -19.53
C GLY A 25 -2.86 32.85 -20.00
N ALA A 26 -2.60 32.46 -21.25
CA ALA A 26 -1.28 32.50 -21.84
C ALA A 26 -0.93 33.85 -22.49
N GLY A 27 -1.86 34.81 -22.57
CA GLY A 27 -1.67 36.13 -23.16
C GLY A 27 -1.17 36.09 -24.61
N MET A 28 -1.69 35.17 -25.42
CA MET A 28 -1.23 35.01 -26.81
C MET A 28 -1.90 36.00 -27.75
N PRO A 29 -1.13 36.66 -28.65
CA PRO A 29 -1.68 37.67 -29.58
C PRO A 29 -2.73 37.11 -30.55
N CYS A 30 -2.77 35.80 -30.75
CA CYS A 30 -3.70 35.14 -31.68
C CYS A 30 -5.05 34.77 -31.05
N GLY A 31 -5.14 34.89 -29.70
CA GLY A 31 -6.35 34.58 -28.97
C GLY A 31 -6.82 33.13 -29.05
N GLY A 32 -7.99 32.86 -28.49
CA GLY A 32 -8.67 31.57 -28.58
C GLY A 32 -8.70 30.78 -27.28
N SER A 33 -9.07 29.51 -27.37
CA SER A 33 -9.12 28.61 -26.23
C SER A 33 -8.42 27.27 -26.51
N MET A 34 -7.84 26.67 -25.47
CA MET A 34 -7.17 25.39 -25.54
C MET A 34 -7.69 24.48 -24.42
N ARG A 35 -7.96 23.23 -24.77
CA ARG A 35 -8.31 22.20 -23.79
C ARG A 35 -7.11 21.26 -23.57
N VAL A 36 -6.66 21.17 -22.32
CA VAL A 36 -5.51 20.36 -21.92
C VAL A 36 -5.96 19.22 -21.01
N TYR A 37 -5.57 17.99 -21.36
CA TYR A 37 -5.71 16.85 -20.47
C TYR A 37 -4.44 16.74 -19.62
N VAL A 38 -4.64 16.67 -18.32
CA VAL A 38 -3.55 16.51 -17.33
C VAL A 38 -3.70 15.17 -16.66
N GLU A 39 -2.67 14.34 -16.77
CA GLU A 39 -2.58 13.04 -16.12
C GLU A 39 -1.32 13.00 -15.23
N PRO A 40 -1.47 12.76 -13.91
CA PRO A 40 -0.31 12.65 -13.03
C PRO A 40 0.39 11.32 -13.24
N VAL A 41 1.71 11.34 -13.41
CA VAL A 41 2.56 10.15 -13.43
C VAL A 41 3.16 9.97 -12.03
N LEU A 42 2.52 9.15 -11.23
CA LEU A 42 2.97 8.85 -9.87
C LEU A 42 3.94 7.67 -9.86
N PRO A 43 4.95 7.66 -8.98
CA PRO A 43 5.79 6.49 -8.77
C PRO A 43 4.93 5.31 -8.28
N LYS A 44 5.29 4.09 -8.70
CA LYS A 44 4.63 2.88 -8.20
C LYS A 44 4.89 2.75 -6.70
N PRO A 45 3.87 2.51 -5.88
CA PRO A 45 4.08 2.17 -4.48
C PRO A 45 4.98 0.94 -4.34
N VAL A 46 5.78 0.90 -3.30
CA VAL A 46 6.72 -0.20 -3.05
C VAL A 46 6.15 -1.16 -2.03
N LEU A 47 6.22 -2.45 -2.34
CA LEU A 47 6.02 -3.54 -1.39
C LEU A 47 7.41 -4.00 -0.91
N TRP A 48 7.71 -3.72 0.33
CA TRP A 48 8.92 -4.17 1.02
C TRP A 48 8.63 -5.50 1.73
N ILE A 49 9.35 -6.56 1.37
CA ILE A 49 9.24 -7.89 1.96
C ILE A 49 10.53 -8.17 2.72
N MET A 50 10.43 -8.30 4.03
CA MET A 50 11.54 -8.66 4.91
C MET A 50 11.46 -10.16 5.19
N GLY A 51 12.40 -10.93 4.64
CA GLY A 51 12.44 -12.39 4.79
C GLY A 51 12.38 -13.15 3.46
N HIS A 52 12.40 -14.47 3.57
CA HIS A 52 12.44 -15.41 2.44
C HIS A 52 11.44 -16.56 2.60
N GLY A 53 11.39 -17.44 1.59
CA GLY A 53 10.56 -18.63 1.57
C GLY A 53 9.22 -18.44 0.88
N ARG A 54 8.40 -19.51 0.87
CA ARG A 54 7.25 -19.63 -0.02
C ARG A 54 6.21 -18.50 0.10
N VAL A 55 5.96 -18.01 1.32
CA VAL A 55 5.05 -16.87 1.51
C VAL A 55 5.61 -15.60 0.88
N ALA A 56 6.91 -15.33 1.08
CA ALA A 56 7.59 -14.17 0.49
C ALA A 56 7.62 -14.22 -1.04
N GLU A 57 7.85 -15.42 -1.62
CA GLU A 57 7.77 -15.65 -3.08
C GLU A 57 6.37 -15.31 -3.63
N CYS A 58 5.32 -15.81 -2.96
CA CYS A 58 3.93 -15.54 -3.34
C CYS A 58 3.57 -14.06 -3.21
N LEU A 59 4.03 -13.39 -2.14
CA LEU A 59 3.85 -11.95 -1.97
C LEU A 59 4.54 -11.16 -3.08
N CYS A 60 5.77 -11.57 -3.46
CA CYS A 60 6.52 -10.93 -4.53
C CYS A 60 5.78 -11.03 -5.86
N LEU A 61 5.32 -12.23 -6.22
CA LEU A 61 4.54 -12.46 -7.43
C LEU A 61 3.23 -11.64 -7.45
N MET A 62 2.46 -11.69 -6.36
CA MET A 62 1.19 -10.98 -6.26
C MET A 62 1.37 -9.47 -6.21
N GLY A 63 2.43 -8.98 -5.58
CA GLY A 63 2.77 -7.56 -5.55
C GLY A 63 3.02 -7.00 -6.94
N ASP A 64 3.82 -7.68 -7.74
CA ASP A 64 4.07 -7.31 -9.13
C ASP A 64 2.79 -7.33 -9.98
N LEU A 65 1.97 -8.39 -9.86
CA LEU A 65 0.66 -8.49 -10.54
C LEU A 65 -0.29 -7.34 -10.17
N LEU A 66 -0.21 -6.82 -8.96
CA LEU A 66 -1.01 -5.68 -8.49
C LEU A 66 -0.38 -4.31 -8.82
N GLY A 67 0.71 -4.30 -9.58
CA GLY A 67 1.38 -3.10 -10.06
C GLY A 67 2.23 -2.40 -8.99
N LEU A 68 2.65 -3.11 -7.95
CA LEU A 68 3.60 -2.61 -6.97
C LEU A 68 5.05 -2.83 -7.46
N SER A 69 5.97 -1.98 -7.03
CA SER A 69 7.39 -2.25 -7.13
C SER A 69 7.79 -3.12 -5.93
N VAL A 70 8.38 -4.30 -6.16
CA VAL A 70 8.66 -5.23 -5.06
C VAL A 70 10.14 -5.23 -4.71
N VAL A 71 10.44 -4.97 -3.43
CA VAL A 71 11.79 -5.07 -2.86
C VAL A 71 11.80 -6.19 -1.83
N VAL A 72 12.73 -7.13 -1.96
CA VAL A 72 12.88 -8.22 -0.99
C VAL A 72 14.25 -8.12 -0.32
N ASN A 73 14.25 -8.12 1.02
CA ASN A 73 15.46 -8.03 1.82
C ASN A 73 15.60 -9.28 2.69
N ASP A 74 16.54 -10.14 2.33
CA ASP A 74 16.99 -11.29 3.13
C ASP A 74 18.25 -11.86 2.48
N PRO A 75 19.25 -12.36 3.25
CA PRO A 75 20.46 -12.93 2.70
C PRO A 75 20.26 -14.22 1.87
N MET A 76 19.09 -14.85 1.97
CA MET A 76 18.78 -16.12 1.29
C MET A 76 17.98 -15.93 -0.01
N VAL A 77 17.72 -14.69 -0.44
CA VAL A 77 16.94 -14.44 -1.66
C VAL A 77 17.82 -14.41 -2.90
N ASP A 78 17.29 -14.92 -3.99
CA ASP A 78 17.95 -14.95 -5.29
C ASP A 78 16.95 -14.62 -6.42
N ARG A 79 17.48 -14.38 -7.62
CA ARG A 79 16.66 -14.03 -8.77
C ARG A 79 15.83 -15.18 -9.32
N GLU A 80 16.20 -16.41 -9.05
CA GLU A 80 15.48 -17.61 -9.50
C GLU A 80 14.15 -17.73 -8.75
N ASN A 81 14.18 -17.56 -7.42
CA ASN A 81 13.00 -17.66 -6.56
C ASN A 81 12.16 -16.37 -6.55
N TYR A 82 12.77 -15.22 -6.86
CA TYR A 82 12.11 -13.89 -6.87
C TYR A 82 12.24 -13.18 -8.22
N PRO A 83 11.79 -13.78 -9.34
CA PRO A 83 11.95 -13.20 -10.67
C PRO A 83 11.23 -11.85 -10.84
N ASN A 84 10.13 -11.65 -10.12
CA ASN A 84 9.29 -10.45 -10.19
C ASN A 84 9.75 -9.31 -9.25
N ALA A 85 10.76 -9.54 -8.41
CA ALA A 85 11.29 -8.47 -7.57
C ALA A 85 11.99 -7.39 -8.41
N SER A 86 11.66 -6.13 -8.18
CA SER A 86 12.38 -5.00 -8.77
C SER A 86 13.79 -4.88 -8.19
N ARG A 87 13.94 -5.23 -6.91
CA ARG A 87 15.23 -5.21 -6.20
C ARG A 87 15.32 -6.34 -5.18
N LEU A 88 16.49 -6.96 -5.10
CA LEU A 88 16.88 -7.89 -4.02
C LEU A 88 17.99 -7.25 -3.20
N ILE A 89 17.88 -7.34 -1.87
CA ILE A 89 18.88 -6.85 -0.92
C ILE A 89 19.32 -8.05 -0.09
N THR A 90 20.58 -8.43 -0.23
CA THR A 90 21.14 -9.65 0.39
C THR A 90 22.21 -9.38 1.44
N ASP A 91 22.65 -8.13 1.55
CA ASP A 91 23.78 -7.67 2.36
C ASP A 91 23.41 -6.59 3.39
N ASP A 92 22.15 -6.58 3.85
CA ASP A 92 21.60 -5.58 4.79
C ASP A 92 20.97 -6.25 6.01
N PRO A 93 21.79 -6.83 6.91
CA PRO A 93 21.30 -7.56 8.09
C PRO A 93 20.63 -6.65 9.14
N GLU A 94 20.92 -5.37 9.13
CA GLU A 94 20.37 -4.36 10.05
C GLU A 94 19.19 -3.58 9.43
N TYR A 95 18.77 -3.97 8.24
CA TYR A 95 17.65 -3.32 7.49
C TYR A 95 17.82 -1.80 7.30
N GLU A 96 19.06 -1.33 7.12
CA GLU A 96 19.36 0.10 6.92
C GLU A 96 18.81 0.63 5.60
N GLN A 97 18.67 -0.25 4.60
CA GLN A 97 18.13 0.07 3.30
C GLN A 97 16.58 0.05 3.26
N LEU A 98 15.92 -0.33 4.36
CA LEU A 98 14.47 -0.29 4.50
C LEU A 98 14.03 1.17 4.71
N GLN A 99 13.62 1.82 3.64
CA GLN A 99 13.24 3.24 3.62
C GLN A 99 11.87 3.44 2.94
N PRO A 100 10.78 2.88 3.50
CA PRO A 100 9.45 3.06 2.95
C PRO A 100 8.99 4.51 3.04
N ALA A 101 8.39 5.00 1.96
CA ALA A 101 7.71 6.28 1.88
C ALA A 101 6.21 6.15 2.19
N THR A 102 5.53 7.28 2.24
CA THR A 102 4.06 7.32 2.26
C THR A 102 3.52 6.64 1.00
N GLY A 103 2.52 5.79 1.15
CA GLY A 103 1.97 4.96 0.08
C GLY A 103 2.65 3.59 -0.07
N ASP A 104 3.75 3.32 0.63
CA ASP A 104 4.45 2.04 0.61
C ASP A 104 3.89 1.06 1.66
N PHE A 105 4.18 -0.22 1.45
CA PHE A 105 3.72 -1.34 2.27
C PHE A 105 4.91 -2.16 2.74
N VAL A 106 4.94 -2.53 4.00
CA VAL A 106 5.99 -3.38 4.59
C VAL A 106 5.38 -4.67 5.11
N VAL A 107 5.92 -5.81 4.69
CA VAL A 107 5.53 -7.13 5.17
C VAL A 107 6.74 -7.85 5.72
N ILE A 108 6.71 -8.15 7.01
CA ILE A 108 7.74 -8.89 7.72
C ILE A 108 7.34 -10.37 7.71
N ALA A 109 8.09 -11.16 6.94
CA ALA A 109 7.91 -12.59 6.73
C ALA A 109 9.17 -13.38 7.12
N THR A 110 9.94 -12.87 8.09
CA THR A 110 11.16 -13.52 8.56
C THR A 110 10.84 -14.83 9.29
N GLN A 111 11.73 -15.80 9.19
CA GLN A 111 11.59 -17.06 9.91
C GLN A 111 12.13 -16.93 11.35
N HIS A 112 11.61 -15.97 12.13
CA HIS A 112 11.97 -15.66 13.52
C HIS A 112 13.33 -14.99 13.75
N LYS A 113 14.10 -14.70 12.68
CA LYS A 113 15.36 -13.94 12.79
C LYS A 113 15.13 -12.55 12.23
N GLY A 114 15.36 -11.53 13.05
CA GLY A 114 15.25 -10.13 12.61
C GLY A 114 13.86 -9.49 12.72
N ASP A 115 12.81 -10.21 13.20
CA ASP A 115 11.47 -9.63 13.39
C ASP A 115 11.49 -8.30 14.15
N HIS A 116 12.29 -8.22 15.21
CA HIS A 116 12.33 -7.05 16.08
C HIS A 116 13.01 -5.86 15.41
N GLU A 117 14.12 -6.08 14.72
CA GLU A 117 14.87 -5.01 14.07
C GLU A 117 14.14 -4.51 12.83
N SER A 118 13.70 -5.43 11.95
CA SER A 118 12.90 -5.05 10.78
C SER A 118 11.61 -4.33 11.16
N MET A 119 10.94 -4.75 12.26
CA MET A 119 9.74 -4.08 12.75
C MET A 119 10.06 -2.69 13.29
N ARG A 120 11.16 -2.52 14.05
CA ARG A 120 11.57 -1.22 14.56
C ARG A 120 11.88 -0.24 13.42
N ARG A 121 12.58 -0.70 12.39
CA ARG A 121 12.85 0.10 11.18
C ARG A 121 11.56 0.44 10.43
N ALA A 122 10.66 -0.51 10.26
CA ALA A 122 9.37 -0.26 9.61
C ALA A 122 8.54 0.77 10.37
N LEU A 123 8.48 0.70 11.70
CA LEU A 123 7.74 1.64 12.55
C LEU A 123 8.32 3.06 12.49
N SER A 124 9.65 3.21 12.32
CA SER A 124 10.28 4.52 12.17
C SER A 124 10.07 5.15 10.79
N SER A 125 9.45 4.43 9.85
CA SER A 125 9.16 4.88 8.50
C SER A 125 7.76 5.48 8.36
N GLN A 126 7.46 5.98 7.16
CA GLN A 126 6.15 6.53 6.80
C GLN A 126 5.28 5.53 6.01
N ALA A 127 5.58 4.24 6.09
CA ALA A 127 4.78 3.21 5.43
C ALA A 127 3.30 3.29 5.85
N ASP A 128 2.40 3.16 4.88
CA ASP A 128 0.95 3.17 5.13
C ASP A 128 0.46 1.85 5.74
N TYR A 129 1.23 0.78 5.57
CA TYR A 129 0.90 -0.54 6.06
C TYR A 129 2.15 -1.25 6.55
N ILE A 130 2.11 -1.80 7.76
CA ILE A 130 3.18 -2.59 8.36
C ILE A 130 2.57 -3.87 8.89
N ALA A 131 3.01 -5.01 8.37
CA ALA A 131 2.46 -6.31 8.72
C ALA A 131 3.53 -7.29 9.19
N LEU A 132 3.14 -8.13 10.15
CA LEU A 132 3.95 -9.26 10.60
C LEU A 132 3.21 -10.57 10.31
N ILE A 133 3.81 -11.41 9.48
CA ILE A 133 3.32 -12.76 9.23
C ILE A 133 3.83 -13.67 10.33
N ALA A 134 3.00 -13.88 11.33
CA ALA A 134 3.34 -14.72 12.48
C ALA A 134 2.07 -15.32 13.11
N SER A 135 2.24 -16.39 13.86
CA SER A 135 1.18 -16.92 14.71
C SER A 135 0.75 -15.88 15.76
N ARG A 136 -0.48 -15.96 16.27
CA ARG A 136 -0.98 -15.08 17.35
C ARG A 136 -0.03 -15.01 18.55
N LYS A 137 0.55 -16.17 18.94
CA LYS A 137 1.52 -16.24 20.05
C LYS A 137 2.79 -15.45 19.69
N ARG A 138 3.32 -15.62 18.49
CA ARG A 138 4.54 -14.93 18.05
C ARG A 138 4.31 -13.43 17.90
N SER A 139 3.20 -13.02 17.29
CA SER A 139 2.83 -11.61 17.16
C SER A 139 2.82 -10.91 18.52
N ARG A 140 2.20 -11.55 19.53
CA ARG A 140 2.17 -10.99 20.89
C ARG A 140 3.58 -10.82 21.44
N LEU A 141 4.44 -11.84 21.34
CA LEU A 141 5.82 -11.76 21.87
C LEU A 141 6.63 -10.64 21.20
N VAL A 142 6.47 -10.44 19.90
CA VAL A 142 7.16 -9.36 19.18
C VAL A 142 6.65 -7.98 19.63
N LEU A 143 5.34 -7.81 19.73
CA LEU A 143 4.75 -6.55 20.18
C LEU A 143 5.11 -6.24 21.66
N ASP A 144 5.11 -7.24 22.54
CA ASP A 144 5.51 -7.07 23.94
C ASP A 144 6.98 -6.65 24.04
N TYR A 145 7.86 -7.28 23.29
CA TYR A 145 9.28 -6.89 23.23
C TYR A 145 9.49 -5.44 22.76
N LEU A 146 8.75 -5.02 21.73
CA LEU A 146 8.83 -3.65 21.23
C LEU A 146 8.31 -2.63 22.26
N ARG A 147 7.23 -2.98 22.97
CA ARG A 147 6.67 -2.18 24.06
C ARG A 147 7.67 -1.99 25.21
N GLU A 148 8.32 -3.08 25.63
CA GLU A 148 9.38 -3.05 26.64
C GLU A 148 10.59 -2.23 26.17
N GLY A 149 10.86 -2.23 24.86
CA GLY A 149 11.87 -1.41 24.20
C GLY A 149 11.49 0.06 23.99
N GLY A 150 10.34 0.51 24.53
CA GLY A 150 9.91 1.91 24.52
C GLY A 150 9.11 2.37 23.30
N VAL A 151 8.67 1.45 22.41
CA VAL A 151 7.76 1.78 21.32
C VAL A 151 6.38 2.09 21.89
N SER A 152 5.81 3.21 21.49
CA SER A 152 4.51 3.68 21.99
C SER A 152 3.33 2.80 21.52
N GLU A 153 2.24 2.78 22.30
CA GLU A 153 1.01 2.06 21.89
C GLU A 153 0.42 2.61 20.58
N GLN A 154 0.61 3.89 20.30
CA GLN A 154 0.17 4.49 19.05
C GLN A 154 0.95 3.92 17.85
N GLU A 155 2.26 3.76 17.96
CA GLU A 155 3.10 3.15 16.93
C GLU A 155 2.79 1.65 16.80
N LEU A 156 2.66 0.93 17.91
CA LEU A 156 2.27 -0.49 17.89
C LEU A 156 0.91 -0.71 17.25
N GLY A 157 -0.02 0.23 17.39
CA GLY A 157 -1.33 0.23 16.73
C GLY A 157 -1.29 0.29 15.20
N ARG A 158 -0.14 0.66 14.61
CA ARG A 158 0.07 0.64 13.16
C ARG A 158 0.40 -0.75 12.61
N VAL A 159 0.72 -1.70 13.49
CA VAL A 159 1.16 -3.05 13.10
C VAL A 159 -0.03 -3.98 12.95
N MET A 160 -0.19 -4.53 11.76
CA MET A 160 -1.11 -5.63 11.49
C MET A 160 -0.46 -6.96 11.91
N ALA A 161 -0.82 -7.46 13.10
CA ALA A 161 -0.25 -8.68 13.67
C ALA A 161 -1.26 -9.45 14.55
N PRO A 162 -1.73 -10.62 14.12
CA PRO A 162 -1.43 -11.27 12.84
C PRO A 162 -2.00 -10.51 11.65
N SER A 163 -1.30 -10.58 10.52
CA SER A 163 -1.66 -9.86 9.29
C SER A 163 -2.58 -10.66 8.37
N GLY A 164 -3.27 -9.94 7.49
CA GLY A 164 -4.13 -10.49 6.46
C GLY A 164 -5.61 -10.60 6.84
N LEU A 165 -6.48 -10.56 5.84
CA LEU A 165 -7.91 -10.80 6.05
C LEU A 165 -8.17 -12.25 6.48
N ASP A 166 -9.11 -12.46 7.37
CA ASP A 166 -9.53 -13.80 7.81
C ASP A 166 -10.35 -14.50 6.71
N LEU A 167 -9.65 -15.17 5.81
CA LEU A 167 -10.24 -16.01 4.76
C LEU A 167 -10.14 -17.51 5.09
N GLY A 168 -9.59 -17.88 6.25
CA GLY A 168 -9.37 -19.27 6.65
C GLY A 168 -8.14 -19.91 5.98
N ALA A 169 -7.15 -19.11 5.61
CA ALA A 169 -5.91 -19.53 4.93
C ALA A 169 -5.14 -20.61 5.67
N ARG A 170 -4.57 -21.57 4.91
CA ARG A 170 -3.76 -22.68 5.43
C ARG A 170 -2.47 -22.87 4.66
N THR A 171 -2.42 -22.54 3.37
CA THR A 171 -1.23 -22.66 2.53
C THR A 171 -0.47 -21.34 2.44
N PRO A 172 0.83 -21.35 2.10
CA PRO A 172 1.59 -20.13 1.88
C PRO A 172 0.95 -19.17 0.85
N GLU A 173 0.38 -19.72 -0.22
CA GLU A 173 -0.31 -18.98 -1.27
C GLU A 173 -1.57 -18.28 -0.73
N GLU A 174 -2.36 -18.99 0.08
CA GLU A 174 -3.56 -18.45 0.72
C GLU A 174 -3.21 -17.38 1.75
N ILE A 175 -2.14 -17.58 2.54
CA ILE A 175 -1.65 -16.58 3.49
C ILE A 175 -1.22 -15.31 2.75
N ALA A 176 -0.45 -15.44 1.67
CA ALA A 176 -0.04 -14.32 0.85
C ALA A 176 -1.26 -13.59 0.26
N LEU A 177 -2.28 -14.32 -0.21
CA LEU A 177 -3.53 -13.74 -0.70
C LEU A 177 -4.26 -12.94 0.39
N CYS A 178 -4.34 -13.44 1.62
CA CYS A 178 -4.95 -12.73 2.74
C CYS A 178 -4.25 -11.39 3.00
N VAL A 179 -2.91 -11.40 3.05
CA VAL A 179 -2.11 -10.19 3.27
C VAL A 179 -2.25 -9.21 2.10
N MET A 180 -2.17 -9.68 0.85
CA MET A 180 -2.34 -8.82 -0.32
C MET A 180 -3.75 -8.25 -0.41
N SER A 181 -4.77 -9.00 0.02
CA SER A 181 -6.15 -8.50 0.12
C SER A 181 -6.29 -7.38 1.16
N GLU A 182 -5.60 -7.49 2.29
CA GLU A 182 -5.56 -6.44 3.31
C GLU A 182 -4.81 -5.19 2.82
N ILE A 183 -3.70 -5.36 2.08
CA ILE A 183 -3.00 -4.26 1.41
C ILE A 183 -3.93 -3.53 0.41
N VAL A 184 -4.67 -4.28 -0.43
CA VAL A 184 -5.64 -3.69 -1.35
C VAL A 184 -6.75 -2.96 -0.60
N LEU A 185 -7.25 -3.53 0.51
CA LEU A 185 -8.22 -2.91 1.38
C LEU A 185 -7.74 -1.55 1.91
N THR A 186 -6.52 -1.50 2.45
CA THR A 186 -5.88 -0.29 2.95
C THR A 186 -5.69 0.74 1.83
N ARG A 187 -5.16 0.31 0.69
CA ARG A 187 -4.88 1.19 -0.46
C ARG A 187 -6.14 1.81 -1.08
N ARG A 188 -7.27 1.09 -1.07
CA ARG A 188 -8.48 1.45 -1.81
C ARG A 188 -9.66 1.85 -0.92
N GLY A 189 -9.54 1.75 0.39
CA GLY A 189 -10.60 2.08 1.33
C GLY A 189 -11.83 1.18 1.20
N GLY A 190 -11.62 -0.10 0.86
CA GLY A 190 -12.69 -1.09 0.78
C GLY A 190 -13.23 -1.48 2.17
N SER A 191 -14.29 -2.27 2.23
CA SER A 191 -14.88 -2.77 3.49
C SER A 191 -14.48 -4.19 3.84
N GLY A 192 -13.83 -4.94 2.95
CA GLY A 192 -13.56 -6.36 3.10
C GLY A 192 -14.79 -7.27 3.02
N MET A 193 -15.98 -6.71 2.85
CA MET A 193 -17.25 -7.45 2.79
C MET A 193 -17.45 -8.10 1.42
N ARG A 194 -18.25 -9.18 1.38
CA ARG A 194 -18.71 -9.71 0.08
C ARG A 194 -19.54 -8.64 -0.63
N MET A 195 -19.33 -8.47 -1.93
CA MET A 195 -20.02 -7.44 -2.71
C MET A 195 -21.56 -7.55 -2.61
N ARG A 196 -22.13 -8.77 -2.62
CA ARG A 196 -23.57 -8.97 -2.46
C ARG A 196 -24.09 -8.45 -1.11
N ASP A 197 -23.30 -8.63 -0.02
CA ASP A 197 -23.72 -8.25 1.33
C ASP A 197 -23.60 -6.72 1.50
N LYS A 198 -22.63 -6.10 0.83
CA LYS A 198 -22.47 -4.65 0.77
C LYS A 198 -23.66 -3.97 0.04
N LEU A 199 -24.18 -4.59 -1.02
CA LEU A 199 -25.32 -4.07 -1.76
C LEU A 199 -26.61 -4.09 -0.93
N GLN A 200 -26.77 -5.08 -0.04
CA GLN A 200 -27.93 -5.19 0.85
C GLN A 200 -27.92 -4.13 1.98
N GLN A 201 -26.77 -3.56 2.30
CA GLN A 201 -26.62 -2.50 3.31
C GLN A 201 -26.82 -1.09 2.78
N ARG A 202 -26.96 -0.88 1.45
CA ARG A 202 -27.34 0.41 0.91
C ARG A 202 -28.78 0.69 1.30
N PRO A 203 -29.07 1.80 2.05
CA PRO A 203 -30.44 2.22 2.27
C PRO A 203 -31.08 2.45 0.90
N GLU A 204 -32.31 1.90 0.70
CA GLU A 204 -33.11 2.22 -0.47
C GLU A 204 -33.17 3.74 -0.59
N HIS A 205 -32.64 4.28 -1.68
CA HIS A 205 -32.84 5.68 -2.01
C HIS A 205 -34.35 5.89 -2.09
N THR A 206 -34.92 6.53 -1.07
CA THR A 206 -36.28 7.05 -1.11
C THR A 206 -36.36 7.95 -2.35
N ILE A 207 -36.95 7.43 -3.41
CA ILE A 207 -37.32 8.25 -4.58
C ILE A 207 -38.37 9.22 -4.05
N VAL A 208 -37.96 10.43 -3.73
CA VAL A 208 -38.88 11.54 -3.50
C VAL A 208 -39.55 11.77 -4.85
N LYS A 209 -40.72 11.18 -5.04
CA LYS A 209 -41.62 11.57 -6.11
C LYS A 209 -41.96 13.06 -5.85
N SER A 210 -41.39 13.94 -6.64
CA SER A 210 -41.89 15.29 -6.78
C SER A 210 -43.31 15.20 -7.37
N VAL A 211 -44.29 15.30 -6.49
CA VAL A 211 -45.67 15.51 -6.90
C VAL A 211 -45.72 16.97 -7.38
N GLY A 212 -45.76 17.15 -8.71
CA GLY A 212 -46.09 18.43 -9.30
C GLY A 212 -47.52 18.77 -8.97
N GLY A 213 -47.74 20.00 -8.49
CA GLY A 213 -48.95 20.73 -8.46
C GLY A 213 -48.77 21.97 -9.32
#